data_a3e4f7f707b3e92135022df1cb6b0109
#
_entry.id   a3e4f7f707b3e92135022df1cb6b0109
#
_cell.length_a   1.000
_cell.length_b   1.000
_cell.length_c   1.000
_cell.angle_alpha   90.00
_cell.angle_beta   90.00
_cell.angle_gamma   90.00
#
_symmetry.space_group_name_H-M   'P 1'
#
loop_
_entity.id
_entity.type
_entity.pdbx_description
1 polymer ?
#
loop_
_entity_poly.entity_id
_entity_poly.type
_entity_poly.pdbx_seq_one_letter_code
_entity_poly.pdbx_strand_id
1 'polypeptide(L)'
;MAKDALVSVELASKFATEKETPYTRWVAAEGLDIISAHYIASLLTCDLKPWARRGGKGVYINHEASRTSNDCYVCEIAPAKQLEPQRQLFEEMIYVLSGKGSTTVCNDAGKRVTFEWQAGSLFA
;
A
#
# COMPACT_ATOMS: atom_id res chain seq x y z
N MET A 1 7.97 -21.86 -16.86
CA MET A 1 7.91 -20.43 -16.51
C MET A 1 7.10 -19.61 -17.50
N ALA A 2 7.35 -19.67 -18.81
CA ALA A 2 6.55 -18.90 -19.79
C ALA A 2 5.09 -19.32 -19.89
N LYS A 3 4.74 -20.61 -19.67
CA LYS A 3 3.35 -21.10 -19.67
C LYS A 3 2.56 -20.58 -18.48
N ASP A 4 3.16 -20.49 -17.31
CA ASP A 4 2.46 -20.01 -16.10
C ASP A 4 2.20 -18.50 -16.16
N ALA A 5 3.12 -17.73 -16.75
CA ALA A 5 2.92 -16.31 -17.00
C ALA A 5 1.79 -16.05 -18.02
N LEU A 6 1.69 -16.86 -19.07
CA LEU A 6 0.62 -16.78 -20.08
C LEU A 6 -0.75 -17.16 -19.51
N VAL A 7 -0.83 -18.19 -18.67
CA VAL A 7 -2.07 -18.58 -17.97
C VAL A 7 -2.51 -17.48 -17.01
N SER A 8 -1.60 -16.85 -16.31
CA SER A 8 -1.91 -15.72 -15.42
C SER A 8 -2.47 -14.52 -16.17
N VAL A 9 -1.91 -14.19 -17.33
CA VAL A 9 -2.40 -13.09 -18.17
C VAL A 9 -3.78 -13.40 -18.76
N GLU A 10 -4.03 -14.64 -19.17
CA GLU A 10 -5.31 -15.05 -19.73
C GLU A 10 -6.41 -15.12 -18.67
N LEU A 11 -6.11 -15.59 -17.46
CA LEU A 11 -7.01 -15.52 -16.33
C LEU A 11 -7.27 -14.07 -15.92
N ALA A 12 -6.25 -13.24 -15.86
CA ALA A 12 -6.39 -11.82 -15.59
C ALA A 12 -7.32 -11.13 -16.60
N SER A 13 -7.20 -11.46 -17.89
CA SER A 13 -8.07 -10.89 -18.93
C SER A 13 -9.52 -11.36 -18.81
N LYS A 14 -9.79 -12.59 -18.38
CA LYS A 14 -11.15 -13.11 -18.15
C LYS A 14 -11.84 -12.49 -16.93
N PHE A 15 -11.08 -12.09 -15.94
CA PHE A 15 -11.58 -11.40 -14.74
C PHE A 15 -11.48 -9.87 -14.84
N ALA A 16 -10.88 -9.35 -15.88
CA ALA A 16 -10.67 -7.91 -16.11
C ALA A 16 -11.92 -7.13 -16.51
N THR A 17 -13.10 -7.75 -16.48
CA THR A 17 -14.40 -7.07 -16.59
C THR A 17 -14.91 -6.59 -15.23
N GLU A 18 -14.05 -6.47 -14.24
CA GLU A 18 -14.44 -5.81 -12.99
C GLU A 18 -14.80 -4.36 -13.28
N LYS A 19 -16.05 -4.03 -12.95
CA LYS A 19 -16.54 -2.66 -13.04
C LYS A 19 -15.63 -1.78 -12.20
N GLU A 20 -15.21 -0.66 -12.77
CA GLU A 20 -14.53 0.40 -12.04
C GLU A 20 -15.31 0.73 -10.75
N THR A 21 -14.67 0.58 -9.60
CA THR A 21 -15.26 0.87 -8.31
C THR A 21 -14.83 2.25 -7.82
N PRO A 22 -15.53 2.86 -6.85
CA PRO A 22 -15.05 4.09 -6.22
C PRO A 22 -13.63 3.98 -5.68
N TYR A 23 -13.27 2.81 -5.16
CA TYR A 23 -11.92 2.55 -4.64
C TYR A 23 -10.88 2.52 -5.76
N THR A 24 -11.13 1.82 -6.87
CA THR A 24 -10.17 1.76 -7.99
C THR A 24 -9.98 3.12 -8.64
N ARG A 25 -11.02 3.94 -8.72
CA ARG A 25 -10.91 5.35 -9.17
C ARG A 25 -10.06 6.17 -8.23
N TRP A 26 -10.26 6.01 -6.92
CA TRP A 26 -9.48 6.71 -5.91
C TRP A 26 -8.00 6.33 -5.97
N VAL A 27 -7.67 5.04 -6.06
CA VAL A 27 -6.28 4.57 -6.22
C VAL A 27 -5.65 5.15 -7.48
N ALA A 28 -6.35 5.13 -8.62
CA ALA A 28 -5.87 5.71 -9.86
C ALA A 28 -5.58 7.23 -9.74
N ALA A 29 -6.39 7.95 -8.98
CA ALA A 29 -6.22 9.38 -8.75
C ALA A 29 -5.02 9.73 -7.86
N GLU A 30 -4.49 8.78 -7.10
CA GLU A 30 -3.30 8.98 -6.25
C GLU A 30 -2.00 9.18 -7.07
N GLY A 31 -1.99 8.80 -8.34
CA GLY A 31 -0.87 9.03 -9.25
C GLY A 31 0.35 8.14 -8.99
N LEU A 32 0.20 7.07 -8.24
CA LEU A 32 1.24 6.09 -7.99
C LEU A 32 1.18 4.93 -9.00
N ASP A 33 2.31 4.26 -9.18
CA ASP A 33 2.32 3.00 -9.91
C ASP A 33 1.59 1.91 -9.12
N ILE A 34 1.06 0.93 -9.84
CA ILE A 34 0.41 -0.25 -9.28
C ILE A 34 1.17 -1.48 -9.78
N ILE A 35 1.76 -2.23 -8.86
CA ILE A 35 2.40 -3.51 -9.18
C ILE A 35 1.34 -4.60 -9.05
N SER A 36 1.04 -5.28 -10.16
CA SER A 36 0.14 -6.43 -10.19
C SER A 36 0.97 -7.69 -10.42
N ALA A 37 1.06 -8.55 -9.40
CA ALA A 37 1.88 -9.76 -9.46
C ALA A 37 1.45 -10.77 -8.40
N HIS A 38 1.77 -12.04 -8.61
CA HIS A 38 1.63 -13.07 -7.56
C HIS A 38 2.77 -13.02 -6.54
N TYR A 39 3.93 -12.50 -6.96
CA TYR A 39 5.15 -12.53 -6.17
C TYR A 39 5.97 -11.27 -6.41
N ILE A 40 6.49 -10.72 -5.33
CA ILE A 40 7.45 -9.61 -5.34
C ILE A 40 8.68 -10.07 -4.55
N ALA A 41 9.82 -10.10 -5.22
CA ALA A 41 11.05 -10.63 -4.64
C ALA A 41 11.54 -9.84 -3.42
N SER A 42 11.39 -8.53 -3.44
CA SER A 42 11.76 -7.66 -2.32
C SER A 42 10.94 -6.37 -2.33
N LEU A 43 10.29 -6.08 -1.24
CA LEU A 43 9.59 -4.81 -1.04
C LEU A 43 10.55 -3.63 -0.85
N LEU A 44 11.79 -3.91 -0.42
CA LEU A 44 12.82 -2.88 -0.22
C LEU A 44 13.38 -2.31 -1.52
N THR A 45 13.18 -2.99 -2.64
CA THR A 45 13.70 -2.59 -3.95
C THR A 45 12.63 -2.13 -4.92
N CYS A 46 11.39 -1.98 -4.48
CA CYS A 46 10.32 -1.41 -5.30
C CYS A 46 10.63 0.03 -5.68
N ASP A 47 10.34 0.39 -6.93
CA ASP A 47 10.39 1.77 -7.39
C ASP A 47 9.25 2.57 -6.74
N LEU A 48 9.59 3.62 -6.01
CA LEU A 48 8.65 4.47 -5.33
C LEU A 48 8.56 5.84 -6.00
N LYS A 49 7.35 6.35 -6.16
CA LYS A 49 7.08 7.68 -6.69
C LYS A 49 6.59 8.64 -5.61
N PRO A 50 6.79 9.95 -5.78
CA PRO A 50 6.24 10.94 -4.87
C PRO A 50 4.74 10.76 -4.67
N TRP A 51 4.31 10.71 -3.42
CA TRP A 51 2.91 10.56 -3.04
C TRP A 51 2.38 11.88 -2.48
N ALA A 52 1.86 12.72 -3.36
CA ALA A 52 1.50 14.09 -3.02
C ALA A 52 0.54 14.20 -1.83
N ARG A 53 -0.49 13.35 -1.77
CA ARG A 53 -1.45 13.37 -0.66
C ARG A 53 -0.82 13.01 0.68
N ARG A 54 0.16 12.12 0.70
CA ARG A 54 0.78 11.61 1.95
C ARG A 54 2.04 12.36 2.34
N GLY A 55 2.73 13.00 1.42
CA GLY A 55 3.99 13.71 1.67
C GLY A 55 5.24 12.84 1.68
N GLY A 56 5.10 11.55 1.37
CA GLY A 56 6.21 10.60 1.22
C GLY A 56 6.34 10.11 -0.21
N LYS A 57 6.84 8.90 -0.36
CA LYS A 57 6.86 8.15 -1.62
C LYS A 57 6.12 6.83 -1.46
N GLY A 58 5.60 6.28 -2.53
CA GLY A 58 4.88 5.02 -2.46
C GLY A 58 4.70 4.31 -3.78
N VAL A 59 4.20 3.09 -3.67
CA VAL A 59 3.73 2.25 -4.76
C VAL A 59 2.59 1.38 -4.24
N TYR A 60 1.53 1.22 -5.02
CA TYR A 60 0.49 0.26 -4.73
C TYR A 60 0.86 -1.13 -5.21
N ILE A 61 0.43 -2.14 -4.46
CA ILE A 61 0.60 -3.54 -4.81
C ILE A 61 -0.76 -4.20 -4.77
N ASN A 62 -1.17 -4.73 -5.91
CA ASN A 62 -2.41 -5.49 -6.04
C ASN A 62 -2.07 -6.93 -6.43
N HIS A 63 -2.11 -7.83 -5.46
CA HIS A 63 -1.82 -9.24 -5.72
C HIS A 63 -2.87 -9.90 -6.61
N GLU A 64 -2.41 -10.66 -7.59
CA GLU A 64 -3.29 -11.38 -8.52
C GLU A 64 -4.30 -12.30 -7.81
N ALA A 65 -3.91 -12.91 -6.68
CA ALA A 65 -4.76 -13.80 -5.92
C ALA A 65 -5.78 -13.11 -5.00
N SER A 66 -5.61 -11.83 -4.70
CA SER A 66 -6.42 -11.10 -3.72
C SER A 66 -7.03 -9.80 -4.25
N ARG A 67 -7.17 -9.68 -5.56
CA ARG A 67 -7.57 -8.44 -6.28
C ARG A 67 -8.80 -7.73 -5.72
N THR A 68 -9.76 -8.48 -5.22
CA THR A 68 -11.06 -7.95 -4.79
C THR A 68 -11.23 -7.90 -3.27
N SER A 69 -10.30 -8.48 -2.51
CA SER A 69 -10.43 -8.59 -1.06
C SER A 69 -9.41 -7.76 -0.28
N ASN A 70 -8.16 -7.76 -0.70
CA ASN A 70 -7.08 -7.05 -0.03
C ASN A 70 -6.20 -6.31 -1.03
N ASP A 71 -5.73 -5.16 -0.62
CA ASP A 71 -4.74 -4.38 -1.34
C ASP A 71 -3.63 -3.99 -0.37
N CYS A 72 -2.46 -3.64 -0.88
CA CYS A 72 -1.40 -3.13 -0.06
C CYS A 72 -0.57 -2.06 -0.79
N TYR A 73 0.28 -1.39 -0.07
CA TYR A 73 1.22 -0.43 -0.62
C TYR A 73 2.53 -0.44 0.15
N VAL A 74 3.58 -0.01 -0.48
CA VAL A 74 4.84 0.35 0.18
C VAL A 74 4.90 1.86 0.27
N CYS A 75 5.26 2.37 1.45
CA CYS A 75 5.41 3.78 1.70
C CYS A 75 6.77 4.07 2.33
N GLU A 76 7.41 5.12 1.87
CA GLU A 76 8.68 5.61 2.42
C GLU A 76 8.51 7.01 2.99
N ILE A 77 9.02 7.19 4.20
CA ILE A 77 9.11 8.48 4.87
C ILE A 77 10.58 8.92 4.86
N ALA A 78 10.86 10.08 4.29
CA ALA A 78 12.21 10.62 4.29
C ALA A 78 12.68 10.94 5.72
N PRO A 79 14.00 10.87 6.03
CA PRO A 79 14.52 11.23 7.34
C PRO A 79 14.06 12.62 7.79
N ALA A 80 13.69 12.72 9.06
CA ALA A 80 13.18 13.95 9.69
C ALA A 80 11.89 14.52 9.04
N LYS A 81 11.16 13.72 8.28
CA LYS A 81 9.86 14.06 7.70
C LYS A 81 8.76 13.26 8.35
N GLN A 82 7.53 13.67 8.08
CA GLN A 82 6.32 12.95 8.49
C GLN A 82 5.36 12.87 7.32
N LEU A 83 4.50 11.86 7.37
CA LEU A 83 3.38 11.76 6.44
C LEU A 83 2.24 12.67 6.89
N GLU A 84 1.46 13.14 5.93
CA GLU A 84 0.21 13.83 6.22
C GLU A 84 -0.77 12.89 6.96
N PRO A 85 -1.49 13.39 7.95
CA PRO A 85 -2.51 12.61 8.63
C PRO A 85 -3.55 12.04 7.66
N GLN A 86 -4.04 10.85 7.94
CA GLN A 86 -5.13 10.28 7.17
C GLN A 86 -6.24 9.74 8.08
N ARG A 87 -7.42 9.70 7.52
CA ARG A 87 -8.58 9.04 8.11
C ARG A 87 -9.24 8.17 7.03
N GLN A 88 -9.59 6.95 7.38
CA GLN A 88 -10.14 5.98 6.45
C GLN A 88 -11.20 5.12 7.13
N LEU A 89 -12.06 4.50 6.33
CA LEU A 89 -13.14 3.63 6.82
C LEU A 89 -12.76 2.14 6.86
N PHE A 90 -11.62 1.77 6.28
CA PHE A 90 -11.13 0.40 6.24
C PHE A 90 -9.99 0.20 7.24
N GLU A 91 -9.81 -1.02 7.67
CA GLU A 91 -8.67 -1.40 8.52
C GLU A 91 -7.38 -1.39 7.72
N GLU A 92 -6.31 -0.99 8.37
CA GLU A 92 -4.98 -0.97 7.81
C GLU A 92 -4.01 -1.61 8.80
N MET A 93 -3.14 -2.47 8.28
CA MET A 93 -2.06 -3.07 9.06
C MET A 93 -0.73 -2.62 8.46
N ILE A 94 0.17 -2.15 9.30
CA ILE A 94 1.47 -1.61 8.89
C ILE A 94 2.59 -2.49 9.44
N TYR A 95 3.42 -2.99 8.55
CA TYR A 95 4.64 -3.69 8.87
C TYR A 95 5.85 -2.86 8.47
N VAL A 96 6.75 -2.61 9.41
CA VAL A 96 7.93 -1.76 9.19
C VAL A 96 9.05 -2.59 8.57
N LEU A 97 9.42 -2.27 7.35
CA LEU A 97 10.49 -2.95 6.60
C LEU A 97 11.88 -2.49 7.05
N SER A 98 12.05 -1.20 7.32
CA SER A 98 13.34 -0.61 7.70
C SER A 98 13.15 0.71 8.45
N GLY A 99 14.17 1.14 9.14
CA GLY A 99 14.18 2.44 9.82
C GLY A 99 13.53 2.43 11.19
N LYS A 100 13.40 3.63 11.75
CA LYS A 100 12.81 3.92 13.06
C LYS A 100 11.92 5.15 12.94
N GLY A 101 10.86 5.19 13.71
CA GLY A 101 9.97 6.34 13.75
C GLY A 101 8.92 6.21 14.83
N SER A 102 7.92 7.04 14.74
CA SER A 102 6.76 7.01 15.64
C SER A 102 5.46 7.29 14.88
N THR A 103 4.38 6.80 15.43
CA THR A 103 3.03 7.07 14.93
C THR A 103 2.16 7.56 16.08
N THR A 104 1.35 8.58 15.81
CA THR A 104 0.32 9.05 16.71
C THR A 104 -1.03 8.72 16.10
N VAL A 105 -1.85 7.98 16.84
CA VAL A 105 -3.24 7.73 16.50
C VAL A 105 -4.15 8.55 17.40
N CYS A 106 -5.27 9.01 16.87
CA CYS A 106 -6.26 9.74 17.65
C CYS A 106 -7.67 9.24 17.32
N ASN A 107 -8.53 9.23 18.31
CA ASN A 107 -9.94 8.93 18.14
C ASN A 107 -10.80 10.20 18.06
N ASP A 108 -12.08 10.05 17.79
CA ASP A 108 -13.04 11.17 17.66
C ASP A 108 -13.21 11.97 18.96
N ALA A 109 -12.94 11.36 20.11
CA ALA A 109 -12.98 12.03 21.41
C ALA A 109 -11.71 12.86 21.70
N GLY A 110 -10.74 12.91 20.78
CA GLY A 110 -9.49 13.64 20.93
C GLY A 110 -8.42 12.93 21.76
N LYS A 111 -8.66 11.67 22.16
CA LYS A 111 -7.62 10.86 22.82
C LYS A 111 -6.52 10.52 21.81
N ARG A 112 -5.29 10.76 22.19
CA ARG A 112 -4.09 10.50 21.39
C ARG A 112 -3.23 9.45 22.06
N VAL A 113 -2.66 8.56 21.23
CA VAL A 113 -1.66 7.57 21.66
C VAL A 113 -0.52 7.62 20.65
N THR A 114 0.69 7.80 21.16
CA THR A 114 1.91 7.78 20.35
C THR A 114 2.74 6.56 20.74
N PHE A 115 3.25 5.86 19.76
CA PHE A 115 4.16 4.73 19.97
C PHE A 115 5.32 4.80 18.97
N GLU A 116 6.44 4.28 19.37
CA GLU A 116 7.64 4.18 18.54
C GLU A 116 7.70 2.81 17.84
N TRP A 117 8.28 2.80 16.66
CA TRP A 117 8.45 1.58 15.88
C TRP A 117 9.85 1.52 15.26
N GLN A 118 10.26 0.33 14.90
CA GLN A 118 11.53 0.01 14.24
C GLN A 118 11.30 -1.09 13.19
N ALA A 119 12.34 -1.44 12.44
CA ALA A 119 12.29 -2.57 11.51
C ALA A 119 11.76 -3.83 12.21
N GLY A 120 10.76 -4.48 11.59
CA GLY A 120 10.06 -5.64 12.13
C GLY A 120 8.86 -5.33 13.03
N SER A 121 8.59 -4.06 13.36
CA SER A 121 7.37 -3.68 14.08
C SER A 121 6.11 -3.90 13.23
N LEU A 122 5.03 -4.30 13.89
CA LEU A 122 3.71 -4.47 13.29
C LEU A 122 2.67 -3.74 14.13
N PHE A 123 1.84 -2.92 13.48
CA PHE A 123 0.74 -2.21 14.16
C PHE A 123 -0.44 -1.96 13.23
N ALA A 124 -1.60 -1.64 13.80
CA ALA A 124 -2.83 -1.32 13.09
C ALA A 124 -3.52 -0.09 13.70
#